data_58c4a58416cc09a11a7baf500c5de5d0
#
_entry.id   58c4a58416cc09a11a7baf500c5de5d0
#
_cell.length_a   1.000
_cell.length_b   1.000
_cell.length_c   1.000
_cell.angle_alpha   90.00
_cell.angle_beta   90.00
_cell.angle_gamma   90.00
#
_symmetry.space_group_name_H-M   'P 1'
#
loop_
_entity.id
_entity.type
_entity.pdbx_description
1 polymer ?
#
loop_
_entity_poly.entity_id
_entity_poly.type
_entity_poly.pdbx_seq_one_letter_code
_entity_poly.pdbx_strand_id
1 'polypeptide(L)'
;MGAAFTVRRFTDAPRVDELLALTHGAFRDLAIDPPSSVLKETAADFAARLKSETCFAIEADGRLIGSVFCIPQDDALYIGRLAVAPHWRRRGVASALIDAAKAEARRIGAVRITLRARIALASNVALFRRHGFAITGEETHAGFSTPTSYAMELPL
;
A
#
# COMPACT_ATOMS: atom_id res chain seq x y z
N MET A 1 -14.70 19.49 4.20
CA MET A 1 -13.43 19.34 3.47
C MET A 1 -12.45 18.56 4.31
N GLY A 2 -11.86 17.51 3.77
CA GLY A 2 -10.81 16.79 4.44
C GLY A 2 -9.53 17.63 4.53
N ALA A 3 -8.72 17.37 5.55
CA ALA A 3 -7.39 17.97 5.64
C ALA A 3 -6.53 17.50 4.47
N ALA A 4 -5.77 18.41 3.88
CA ALA A 4 -4.76 18.04 2.90
C ALA A 4 -3.55 17.46 3.63
N PHE A 5 -3.08 16.31 3.19
CA PHE A 5 -1.89 15.67 3.73
C PHE A 5 -0.68 15.96 2.85
N THR A 6 0.46 16.19 3.48
CA THR A 6 1.73 16.27 2.76
C THR A 6 2.32 14.87 2.65
N VAL A 7 2.46 14.39 1.41
CA VAL A 7 3.07 13.09 1.13
C VAL A 7 4.53 13.33 0.74
N ARG A 8 5.44 12.57 1.35
CA ARG A 8 6.87 12.67 1.08
C ARG A 8 7.45 11.31 0.73
N ARG A 9 8.52 11.29 -0.07
CA ARG A 9 9.35 10.10 -0.20
C ARG A 9 9.97 9.79 1.14
N PHE A 10 9.84 8.56 1.57
CA PHE A 10 10.46 8.10 2.81
C PHE A 10 11.83 7.50 2.48
N THR A 11 12.88 8.18 2.90
CA THR A 11 14.28 7.79 2.68
C THR A 11 15.07 7.70 3.98
N ASP A 12 14.38 7.82 5.11
CA ASP A 12 15.00 7.93 6.42
C ASP A 12 15.27 6.54 7.01
N ALA A 13 16.38 5.93 6.61
CA ALA A 13 16.78 4.61 7.06
C ALA A 13 16.82 4.46 8.59
N PRO A 14 17.26 5.46 9.38
CA PRO A 14 17.18 5.38 10.85
C PRO A 14 15.79 5.19 11.43
N ARG A 15 14.73 5.55 10.66
CA ARG A 15 13.33 5.40 11.10
C ARG A 15 12.67 4.15 10.54
N VAL A 16 13.42 3.20 10.03
CA VAL A 16 12.86 1.97 9.43
C VAL A 16 12.03 1.16 10.44
N ASP A 17 12.42 1.15 11.70
CA ASP A 17 11.65 0.46 12.75
C ASP A 17 10.27 1.07 12.94
N GLU A 18 10.16 2.40 12.86
CA GLU A 18 8.88 3.10 12.93
C GLU A 18 8.00 2.77 11.73
N LEU A 19 8.58 2.72 10.53
CA LEU A 19 7.87 2.33 9.31
C LEU A 19 7.35 0.89 9.40
N LEU A 20 8.17 -0.02 9.89
CA LEU A 20 7.79 -1.41 10.12
C LEU A 20 6.65 -1.52 11.13
N ALA A 21 6.75 -0.80 12.25
CA ALA A 21 5.72 -0.81 13.29
C ALA A 21 4.39 -0.26 12.76
N LEU A 22 4.42 0.80 11.97
CA LEU A 22 3.22 1.33 11.30
C LEU A 22 2.57 0.26 10.44
N THR A 23 3.35 -0.41 9.60
CA THR A 23 2.85 -1.40 8.67
C THR A 23 2.31 -2.63 9.39
N HIS A 24 3.05 -3.17 10.35
CA HIS A 24 2.58 -4.28 11.18
C HIS A 24 1.30 -3.92 11.93
N GLY A 25 1.23 -2.73 12.51
CA GLY A 25 0.03 -2.26 13.21
C GLY A 25 -1.19 -2.15 12.31
N ALA A 26 -0.99 -1.78 11.05
CA ALA A 26 -2.07 -1.65 10.08
C ALA A 26 -2.60 -3.01 9.63
N PHE A 27 -1.76 -4.05 9.58
CA PHE A 27 -2.13 -5.37 9.04
C PHE A 27 -2.42 -6.42 10.12
N ARG A 28 -2.02 -6.18 11.38
CA ARG A 28 -2.09 -7.19 12.45
C ARG A 28 -3.51 -7.63 12.79
N ASP A 29 -4.43 -6.71 12.85
CA ASP A 29 -5.79 -6.97 13.32
C ASP A 29 -6.81 -7.15 12.20
N LEU A 30 -6.32 -7.36 10.96
CA LEU A 30 -7.21 -7.59 9.83
C LEU A 30 -7.79 -9.00 9.88
N ALA A 31 -9.10 -9.10 9.64
CA ALA A 31 -9.80 -10.39 9.59
C ALA A 31 -9.60 -11.07 8.23
N ILE A 32 -8.39 -11.53 7.97
CA ILE A 32 -8.01 -12.21 6.72
C ILE A 32 -7.29 -13.53 7.01
N ASP A 33 -7.51 -14.50 6.13
CA ASP A 33 -6.85 -15.78 6.16
C ASP A 33 -6.40 -16.14 4.72
N PRO A 34 -5.11 -16.41 4.49
CA PRO A 34 -4.03 -16.38 5.49
C PRO A 34 -3.71 -14.95 5.93
N PRO A 35 -3.04 -14.77 7.08
CA PRO A 35 -2.56 -13.45 7.50
C PRO A 35 -1.64 -12.84 6.45
N SER A 36 -1.55 -11.52 6.42
CA SER A 36 -0.66 -10.82 5.48
C SER A 36 0.79 -11.26 5.68
N SER A 37 1.49 -11.56 4.60
CA SER A 37 2.91 -11.92 4.63
C SER A 37 3.79 -10.79 5.17
N VAL A 38 3.30 -9.55 5.13
CA VAL A 38 4.03 -8.40 5.68
C VAL A 38 4.33 -8.56 7.16
N LEU A 39 3.49 -9.29 7.90
CA LEU A 39 3.68 -9.53 9.33
C LEU A 39 4.94 -10.37 9.63
N LYS A 40 5.47 -11.07 8.64
CA LYS A 40 6.73 -11.82 8.75
C LYS A 40 7.96 -11.00 8.36
N GLU A 41 7.77 -9.83 7.78
CA GLU A 41 8.87 -8.98 7.37
C GLU A 41 9.52 -8.30 8.55
N THR A 42 10.85 -8.14 8.48
CA THR A 42 11.68 -7.57 9.51
C THR A 42 12.14 -6.17 9.13
N ALA A 43 12.77 -5.47 10.09
CA ALA A 43 13.39 -4.18 9.80
C ALA A 43 14.46 -4.29 8.71
N ALA A 44 15.21 -5.39 8.66
CA ALA A 44 16.20 -5.63 7.61
C ALA A 44 15.54 -5.78 6.24
N ASP A 45 14.38 -6.45 6.17
CA ASP A 45 13.62 -6.58 4.92
C ASP A 45 13.14 -5.20 4.44
N PHE A 46 12.63 -4.37 5.33
CA PHE A 46 12.17 -3.01 5.00
C PHE A 46 13.33 -2.10 4.60
N ALA A 47 14.48 -2.20 5.28
CA ALA A 47 15.67 -1.45 4.90
C ALA A 47 16.13 -1.80 3.47
N ALA A 48 16.08 -3.10 3.12
CA ALA A 48 16.40 -3.55 1.77
C ALA A 48 15.40 -3.00 0.74
N ARG A 49 14.10 -2.98 1.07
CA ARG A 49 13.07 -2.41 0.20
C ARG A 49 13.29 -0.93 -0.06
N LEU A 50 13.67 -0.17 0.96
CA LEU A 50 13.91 1.27 0.81
C LEU A 50 15.06 1.58 -0.15
N LYS A 51 15.96 0.63 -0.39
CA LYS A 51 17.06 0.77 -1.35
C LYS A 51 16.63 0.54 -2.80
N SER A 52 15.61 -0.30 -3.02
CA SER A 52 15.22 -0.76 -4.37
C SER A 52 13.82 -0.32 -4.79
N GLU A 53 12.98 0.09 -3.84
CA GLU A 53 11.60 0.51 -4.08
C GLU A 53 11.40 1.94 -3.64
N THR A 54 10.37 2.59 -4.17
CA THR A 54 9.99 3.93 -3.72
C THR A 54 8.93 3.81 -2.64
N CYS A 55 9.17 4.43 -1.49
CA CYS A 55 8.19 4.50 -0.41
C CYS A 55 7.71 5.95 -0.27
N PHE A 56 6.40 6.13 -0.20
CA PHE A 56 5.79 7.40 0.18
C PHE A 56 5.19 7.28 1.57
N ALA A 57 5.31 8.35 2.36
CA ALA A 57 4.80 8.37 3.71
C ALA A 57 4.17 9.72 4.06
N ILE A 58 3.30 9.68 5.05
CA ILE A 58 2.65 10.85 5.63
C ILE A 58 2.95 10.86 7.12
N GLU A 59 3.28 12.03 7.63
CA GLU A 59 3.49 12.25 9.06
C GLU A 59 2.44 13.18 9.64
N ALA A 60 2.13 12.98 10.91
CA ALA A 60 1.37 13.92 11.72
C ALA A 60 2.05 14.00 13.08
N ASP A 61 2.36 15.23 13.52
CA ASP A 61 3.03 15.49 14.80
C ASP A 61 4.33 14.67 14.96
N GLY A 62 5.10 14.56 13.88
CA GLY A 62 6.38 13.85 13.87
C GLY A 62 6.29 12.33 13.84
N ARG A 63 5.08 11.77 13.74
CA ARG A 63 4.86 10.32 13.67
C ARG A 63 4.37 9.90 12.29
N LEU A 64 4.82 8.75 11.82
CA LEU A 64 4.32 8.15 10.60
C LEU A 64 2.89 7.67 10.81
N ILE A 65 1.97 8.13 9.96
CA ILE A 65 0.56 7.75 10.02
C ILE A 65 0.09 6.99 8.80
N GLY A 66 0.86 6.99 7.74
CA GLY A 66 0.55 6.23 6.53
C GLY A 66 1.77 6.04 5.66
N SER A 67 1.78 4.95 4.89
CA SER A 67 2.85 4.65 3.94
C SER A 67 2.37 3.73 2.82
N VAL A 68 3.08 3.75 1.69
CA VAL A 68 2.86 2.86 0.55
C VAL A 68 4.19 2.61 -0.15
N PHE A 69 4.39 1.39 -0.63
CA PHE A 69 5.55 1.05 -1.47
C PHE A 69 5.14 0.98 -2.93
N CYS A 70 5.99 1.53 -3.79
CA CYS A 70 5.79 1.58 -5.24
C CYS A 70 6.97 0.87 -5.91
N ILE A 71 6.66 -0.11 -6.76
CA ILE A 71 7.66 -0.97 -7.38
C ILE A 71 7.44 -0.95 -8.89
N PRO A 72 8.37 -0.38 -9.68
CA PRO A 72 8.27 -0.48 -11.14
C PRO A 72 8.36 -1.94 -11.58
N GLN A 73 7.43 -2.37 -12.42
CA GLN A 73 7.39 -3.73 -12.99
C GLN A 73 7.05 -3.62 -14.48
N ASP A 74 8.04 -3.82 -15.33
CA ASP A 74 7.88 -3.68 -16.78
C ASP A 74 7.32 -2.29 -17.13
N ASP A 75 6.12 -2.22 -17.73
CA ASP A 75 5.47 -0.97 -18.10
C ASP A 75 4.47 -0.47 -17.04
N ALA A 76 4.42 -1.12 -15.87
CA ALA A 76 3.49 -0.81 -14.79
C ALA A 76 4.20 -0.33 -13.53
N LEU A 77 3.46 0.31 -12.65
CA LEU A 77 3.87 0.56 -11.27
C LEU A 77 3.01 -0.31 -10.36
N TYR A 78 3.63 -1.26 -9.67
CA TYR A 78 2.95 -2.05 -8.65
C TYR A 78 2.95 -1.28 -7.33
N ILE A 79 1.81 -1.19 -6.66
CA ILE A 79 1.74 -0.61 -5.32
C ILE A 79 1.36 -1.69 -4.30
N GLY A 80 2.03 -1.65 -3.16
CA GLY A 80 1.81 -2.61 -2.10
C GLY A 80 2.08 -2.03 -0.73
N ARG A 81 1.73 -2.79 0.29
CA ARG A 81 1.91 -2.43 1.69
C ARG A 81 1.33 -1.06 2.04
N LEU A 82 0.18 -0.74 1.46
CA LEU A 82 -0.56 0.48 1.83
C LEU A 82 -1.02 0.34 3.28
N ALA A 83 -0.47 1.17 4.14
CA ALA A 83 -0.71 1.12 5.57
C ALA A 83 -1.17 2.46 6.09
N VAL A 84 -2.19 2.44 6.95
CA VAL A 84 -2.70 3.63 7.64
C VAL A 84 -2.83 3.29 9.12
N ALA A 85 -2.29 4.15 9.98
CA ALA A 85 -2.43 3.99 11.42
C ALA A 85 -3.92 3.90 11.81
N PRO A 86 -4.30 2.99 12.74
CA PRO A 86 -5.72 2.76 13.05
C PRO A 86 -6.51 4.02 13.39
N HIS A 87 -5.93 4.95 14.15
CA HIS A 87 -6.60 6.20 14.53
C HIS A 87 -6.75 7.21 13.38
N TRP A 88 -6.08 6.95 12.26
CA TRP A 88 -6.09 7.83 11.09
C TRP A 88 -6.91 7.26 9.92
N ARG A 89 -7.58 6.14 10.14
CA ARG A 89 -8.46 5.56 9.13
C ARG A 89 -9.67 6.46 8.86
N ARG A 90 -10.19 6.40 7.62
CA ARG A 90 -11.35 7.18 7.16
C ARG A 90 -11.13 8.69 7.21
N ARG A 91 -9.88 9.14 7.14
CA ARG A 91 -9.52 10.56 7.13
C ARG A 91 -8.84 11.01 5.84
N GLY A 92 -8.79 10.14 4.82
CA GLY A 92 -8.21 10.45 3.53
C GLY A 92 -6.71 10.17 3.41
N VAL A 93 -6.08 9.53 4.40
CA VAL A 93 -4.65 9.20 4.36
C VAL A 93 -4.35 8.23 3.20
N ALA A 94 -5.11 7.14 3.09
CA ALA A 94 -4.94 6.18 2.01
C ALA A 94 -5.13 6.82 0.64
N SER A 95 -6.16 7.66 0.48
CA SER A 95 -6.40 8.38 -0.78
C SER A 95 -5.24 9.28 -1.18
N ALA A 96 -4.65 9.99 -0.22
CA ALA A 96 -3.48 10.84 -0.48
C ALA A 96 -2.28 10.01 -0.94
N LEU A 97 -2.07 8.83 -0.35
CA LEU A 97 -0.99 7.91 -0.74
C LEU A 97 -1.22 7.33 -2.15
N ILE A 98 -2.46 6.97 -2.47
CA ILE A 98 -2.82 6.50 -3.81
C ILE A 98 -2.58 7.60 -4.85
N ASP A 99 -2.95 8.83 -4.53
CA ASP A 99 -2.70 9.97 -5.44
C ASP A 99 -1.20 10.19 -5.66
N ALA A 100 -0.37 10.04 -4.62
CA ALA A 100 1.08 10.12 -4.77
C ALA A 100 1.62 9.00 -5.67
N ALA A 101 1.09 7.78 -5.53
CA ALA A 101 1.45 6.67 -6.40
C ALA A 101 1.06 6.93 -7.86
N LYS A 102 -0.12 7.53 -8.09
CA LYS A 102 -0.54 7.93 -9.45
C LYS A 102 0.43 8.96 -10.06
N ALA A 103 0.82 9.95 -9.28
CA ALA A 103 1.80 10.95 -9.73
C ALA A 103 3.16 10.29 -10.05
N GLU A 104 3.62 9.37 -9.21
CA GLU A 104 4.87 8.64 -9.46
C GLU A 104 4.78 7.79 -10.72
N ALA A 105 3.68 7.08 -10.93
CA ALA A 105 3.47 6.27 -12.12
C ALA A 105 3.56 7.11 -13.39
N ARG A 106 2.94 8.29 -13.39
CA ARG A 106 3.03 9.22 -14.52
C ARG A 106 4.44 9.73 -14.72
N ARG A 107 5.14 10.04 -13.63
CA ARG A 107 6.53 10.55 -13.68
C ARG A 107 7.47 9.54 -14.34
N ILE A 108 7.32 8.25 -14.03
CA ILE A 108 8.19 7.21 -14.61
C ILE A 108 7.70 6.70 -15.97
N GLY A 109 6.58 7.20 -16.48
CA GLY A 109 6.03 6.79 -17.76
C GLY A 109 5.33 5.44 -17.73
N ALA A 110 4.88 4.97 -16.59
CA ALA A 110 4.11 3.75 -16.49
C ALA A 110 2.77 3.91 -17.22
N VAL A 111 2.30 2.83 -17.85
CA VAL A 111 1.02 2.85 -18.58
C VAL A 111 -0.16 2.40 -17.71
N ARG A 112 0.12 1.82 -16.56
CA ARG A 112 -0.89 1.41 -15.59
C ARG A 112 -0.30 1.26 -14.19
N ILE A 113 -1.18 1.25 -13.21
CA ILE A 113 -0.84 0.87 -11.83
C ILE A 113 -1.52 -0.46 -11.55
N THR A 114 -0.81 -1.36 -10.88
CA THR A 114 -1.32 -2.67 -10.48
C THR A 114 -1.26 -2.82 -8.97
N LEU A 115 -2.15 -3.62 -8.42
CA LEU A 115 -2.15 -4.00 -7.01
C LEU A 115 -2.88 -5.32 -6.80
N ARG A 116 -2.74 -5.85 -5.59
CA ARG A 116 -3.53 -6.98 -5.11
C ARG A 116 -4.29 -6.57 -3.86
N ALA A 117 -5.56 -6.94 -3.81
CA ALA A 117 -6.42 -6.62 -2.67
C ALA A 117 -7.09 -7.90 -2.15
N ARG A 118 -7.05 -8.10 -0.85
CA ARG A 118 -7.72 -9.24 -0.23
C ARG A 118 -9.23 -9.13 -0.43
N ILE A 119 -9.86 -10.19 -0.96
CA ILE A 119 -11.30 -10.22 -1.23
C ILE A 119 -12.10 -9.97 0.05
N ALA A 120 -11.63 -10.50 1.18
CA ALA A 120 -12.30 -10.35 2.47
C ALA A 120 -12.29 -8.89 3.00
N LEU A 121 -11.43 -8.03 2.48
CA LEU A 121 -11.35 -6.63 2.89
C LEU A 121 -12.18 -5.76 1.95
N ALA A 122 -13.50 -5.87 2.04
CA ALA A 122 -14.43 -5.19 1.13
C ALA A 122 -14.25 -3.67 1.09
N SER A 123 -13.93 -3.05 2.22
CA SER A 123 -13.70 -1.59 2.28
C SER A 123 -12.44 -1.18 1.52
N ASN A 124 -11.39 -1.99 1.52
CA ASN A 124 -10.18 -1.73 0.74
C ASN A 124 -10.47 -1.87 -0.76
N VAL A 125 -11.17 -2.91 -1.15
CA VAL A 125 -11.58 -3.10 -2.55
C VAL A 125 -12.41 -1.90 -3.03
N ALA A 126 -13.37 -1.45 -2.21
CA ALA A 126 -14.19 -0.28 -2.52
C ALA A 126 -13.35 1.00 -2.65
N LEU A 127 -12.36 1.19 -1.78
CA LEU A 127 -11.43 2.32 -1.84
C LEU A 127 -10.69 2.35 -3.19
N PHE A 128 -10.12 1.23 -3.60
CA PHE A 128 -9.40 1.16 -4.87
C PHE A 128 -10.33 1.39 -6.05
N ARG A 129 -11.55 0.85 -6.01
CA ARG A 129 -12.54 1.10 -7.07
C ARG A 129 -12.90 2.59 -7.17
N ARG A 130 -13.05 3.29 -6.05
CA ARG A 130 -13.29 4.73 -6.06
C ARG A 130 -12.15 5.52 -6.71
N HIS A 131 -10.93 4.98 -6.64
CA HIS A 131 -9.76 5.57 -7.30
C HIS A 131 -9.60 5.18 -8.76
N GLY A 132 -10.54 4.41 -9.31
CA GLY A 132 -10.58 4.04 -10.72
C GLY A 132 -10.00 2.66 -11.02
N PHE A 133 -9.57 1.91 -10.02
CA PHE A 133 -9.07 0.55 -10.23
C PHE A 133 -10.22 -0.41 -10.56
N ALA A 134 -9.97 -1.29 -11.52
CA ALA A 134 -10.89 -2.37 -11.88
C ALA A 134 -10.28 -3.72 -11.52
N ILE A 135 -11.14 -4.68 -11.18
CA ILE A 135 -10.72 -6.06 -10.94
C ILE A 135 -10.39 -6.69 -12.30
N THR A 136 -9.16 -7.21 -12.44
CA THR A 136 -8.69 -7.85 -13.68
C THR A 136 -8.43 -9.33 -13.53
N GLY A 137 -8.44 -9.85 -12.31
CA GLY A 137 -8.22 -11.27 -12.06
C GLY A 137 -8.40 -11.63 -10.60
N GLU A 138 -8.27 -12.93 -10.33
CA GLU A 138 -8.35 -13.48 -8.99
C GLU A 138 -7.13 -14.36 -8.75
N GLU A 139 -6.68 -14.42 -7.50
CA GLU A 139 -5.57 -15.27 -7.08
C GLU A 139 -5.95 -16.03 -5.83
N THR A 140 -5.42 -17.25 -5.71
CA THR A 140 -5.67 -18.14 -4.58
C THR A 140 -4.35 -18.38 -3.85
N HIS A 141 -4.35 -18.12 -2.54
CA HIS A 141 -3.18 -18.43 -1.73
C HIS A 141 -2.95 -19.95 -1.62
N ALA A 142 -1.71 -20.34 -1.46
CA ALA A 142 -1.34 -21.75 -1.29
C ALA A 142 -2.13 -22.37 -0.14
N GLY A 143 -2.67 -23.59 -0.37
CA GLY A 143 -3.47 -24.29 0.62
C GLY A 143 -4.96 -23.92 0.65
N PHE A 144 -5.38 -22.94 -0.16
CA PHE A 144 -6.79 -22.54 -0.25
C PHE A 144 -7.41 -23.06 -1.55
N SER A 145 -8.70 -23.32 -1.55
CA SER A 145 -9.43 -23.84 -2.71
C SER A 145 -10.24 -22.80 -3.46
N THR A 146 -10.41 -21.61 -2.86
CA THR A 146 -11.16 -20.50 -3.44
C THR A 146 -10.28 -19.26 -3.51
N PRO A 147 -10.56 -18.31 -4.45
CA PRO A 147 -9.79 -17.09 -4.55
C PRO A 147 -9.78 -16.29 -3.24
N THR A 148 -8.63 -15.73 -2.92
CA THR A 148 -8.39 -14.96 -1.69
C THR A 148 -8.03 -13.51 -1.98
N SER A 149 -7.56 -13.20 -3.19
CA SER A 149 -7.18 -11.84 -3.58
C SER A 149 -7.68 -11.52 -4.99
N TYR A 150 -7.99 -10.25 -5.20
CA TYR A 150 -8.19 -9.68 -6.53
C TYR A 150 -6.88 -9.08 -7.04
N ALA A 151 -6.59 -9.30 -8.32
CA ALA A 151 -5.67 -8.44 -9.06
C ALA A 151 -6.48 -7.24 -9.55
N MET A 152 -5.96 -6.04 -9.34
CA MET A 152 -6.64 -4.81 -9.76
C MET A 152 -5.68 -3.92 -10.55
N GLU A 153 -6.20 -3.18 -11.51
CA GLU A 153 -5.42 -2.30 -12.36
C GLU A 153 -6.12 -0.98 -12.61
N LEU A 154 -5.30 0.06 -12.75
CA LEU A 154 -5.72 1.39 -13.18
C LEU A 154 -4.93 1.76 -14.43
N PRO A 155 -5.53 1.83 -15.62
CA PRO A 155 -4.87 2.39 -16.80
C PRO A 155 -4.61 3.88 -16.64
N LEU A 156 -3.48 4.33 -17.15
CA LEU A 156 -3.09 5.75 -17.08
C LEU A 156 -3.19 6.43 -18.45
#